data_08ce69944a49f6d9c1b686fc4acb54e8
#
_entry.id   08ce69944a49f6d9c1b686fc4acb54e8
#
_cell.length_a   1.000
_cell.length_b   1.000
_cell.length_c   1.000
_cell.angle_alpha   90.00
_cell.angle_beta   90.00
_cell.angle_gamma   90.00
#
_symmetry.space_group_name_H-M   'P 1'
#
loop_
_entity.id
_entity.type
_entity.pdbx_description
1 polymer ?
#
loop_
_entity_poly.entity_id
_entity_poly.type
_entity_poly.pdbx_seq_one_letter_code
_entity_poly.pdbx_strand_id
1 'polypeptide(L)'
;MPTAIKTHSPEHTSYDVVIIGGAMLGSSVAWFLSSNPDFTGSILVVEKDPAYEFCSTAHTNSCVRQQFSTEINIRISQFTIDFVKNFRDYMGGSPDVPDLTLQSFGYLYLADNDSFADELRARQKVQERCGAGTKILTPEELKADYGFYNLDDIVLCSLNTENEGYFEGSTIFEWWRRSAGKQGAEYIANEVISMTKSANGQKIETVTLATGDVISCGTVINATGPRAALTARMAGIDIPVEPRKRYTFIFAAERPLD
;
A
#
# COMPACT_ATOMS: atom_id res chain seq x y z
N MET A 1 20.27 5.84 -21.45
CA MET A 1 20.57 4.76 -20.50
C MET A 1 20.22 5.30 -19.13
N PRO A 2 19.50 4.59 -18.26
CA PRO A 2 19.30 5.07 -16.90
C PRO A 2 20.66 5.21 -16.23
N THR A 3 20.89 6.33 -15.58
CA THR A 3 22.10 6.61 -14.83
C THR A 3 22.22 5.54 -13.74
N ALA A 4 23.36 4.85 -13.66
CA ALA A 4 23.56 3.84 -12.62
C ALA A 4 23.38 4.51 -11.24
N ILE A 5 22.46 3.98 -10.43
CA ILE A 5 22.20 4.48 -9.08
C ILE A 5 23.48 4.25 -8.27
N LYS A 6 23.98 5.31 -7.64
CA LYS A 6 25.15 5.21 -6.77
C LYS A 6 24.72 4.45 -5.50
N THR A 7 25.20 3.23 -5.35
CA THR A 7 24.95 2.41 -4.17
C THR A 7 25.72 2.96 -2.96
N HIS A 8 25.12 2.84 -1.76
CA HIS A 8 25.72 3.25 -0.50
C HIS A 8 25.80 2.06 0.44
N SER A 9 26.91 1.94 1.17
CA SER A 9 27.00 1.02 2.29
C SER A 9 26.32 1.63 3.53
N PRO A 10 25.71 0.80 4.40
CA PRO A 10 25.12 1.28 5.65
C PRO A 10 26.18 1.74 6.66
N GLU A 11 25.78 2.57 7.62
CA GLU A 11 26.67 3.08 8.67
C GLU A 11 27.09 1.97 9.66
N HIS A 12 26.24 0.96 9.85
CA HIS A 12 26.49 -0.15 10.78
C HIS A 12 26.41 -1.51 10.07
N THR A 13 27.01 -2.52 10.69
CA THR A 13 26.99 -3.91 10.21
C THR A 13 25.92 -4.76 10.87
N SER A 14 25.11 -4.18 11.77
CA SER A 14 24.04 -4.87 12.50
C SER A 14 22.88 -3.92 12.77
N TYR A 15 21.64 -4.43 12.57
CA TYR A 15 20.39 -3.71 12.84
C TYR A 15 19.37 -4.65 13.47
N ASP A 16 18.51 -4.10 14.34
CA ASP A 16 17.41 -4.87 14.92
C ASP A 16 16.36 -5.21 13.87
N VAL A 17 16.10 -4.28 12.94
CA VAL A 17 15.14 -4.47 11.84
C VAL A 17 15.77 -4.05 10.52
N VAL A 18 15.76 -4.94 9.53
CA VAL A 18 16.11 -4.65 8.15
C VAL A 18 14.84 -4.73 7.28
N ILE A 19 14.47 -3.62 6.67
CA ILE A 19 13.31 -3.50 5.76
C ILE A 19 13.80 -3.50 4.33
N ILE A 20 13.35 -4.47 3.54
CA ILE A 20 13.71 -4.59 2.12
C ILE A 20 12.61 -3.98 1.28
N GLY A 21 12.91 -2.86 0.62
CA GLY A 21 11.97 -2.00 -0.10
C GLY A 21 11.51 -0.82 0.75
N GLY A 22 11.77 0.39 0.30
CA GLY A 22 11.52 1.64 1.02
C GLY A 22 10.32 2.44 0.49
N ALA A 23 9.48 1.87 -0.39
CA ALA A 23 8.27 2.54 -0.87
C ALA A 23 7.15 2.57 0.20
N MET A 24 5.88 2.71 -0.18
CA MET A 24 4.75 2.90 0.74
C MET A 24 4.78 1.93 1.94
N LEU A 25 4.88 0.62 1.70
CA LEU A 25 4.85 -0.37 2.77
C LEU A 25 6.09 -0.30 3.68
N GLY A 26 7.29 -0.22 3.09
CA GLY A 26 8.52 -0.16 3.88
C GLY A 26 8.65 1.12 4.69
N SER A 27 8.29 2.26 4.09
CA SER A 27 8.31 3.54 4.80
C SER A 27 7.24 3.63 5.88
N SER A 28 6.06 3.01 5.69
CA SER A 28 5.06 2.93 6.76
C SER A 28 5.58 2.12 7.96
N VAL A 29 6.16 0.94 7.71
CA VAL A 29 6.73 0.12 8.78
C VAL A 29 7.86 0.87 9.50
N ALA A 30 8.77 1.50 8.76
CA ALA A 30 9.86 2.28 9.35
C ALA A 30 9.32 3.41 10.24
N TRP A 31 8.30 4.14 9.76
CA TRP A 31 7.71 5.23 10.51
C TRP A 31 6.94 4.76 11.76
N PHE A 32 6.10 3.74 11.63
CA PHE A 32 5.35 3.21 12.78
C PHE A 32 6.28 2.64 13.85
N LEU A 33 7.37 1.97 13.48
CA LEU A 33 8.36 1.48 14.43
C LEU A 33 9.12 2.64 15.09
N SER A 34 9.68 3.57 14.30
CA SER A 34 10.47 4.67 14.84
C SER A 34 9.65 5.68 15.66
N SER A 35 8.33 5.76 15.40
CA SER A 35 7.42 6.60 16.18
C SER A 35 6.86 5.91 17.43
N ASN A 36 7.07 4.60 17.58
CA ASN A 36 6.62 3.85 18.75
C ASN A 36 7.60 4.02 19.91
N PRO A 37 7.21 4.62 21.05
CA PRO A 37 8.10 4.82 22.19
C PRO A 37 8.60 3.51 22.83
N ASP A 38 7.89 2.40 22.60
CA ASP A 38 8.28 1.08 23.11
C ASP A 38 9.32 0.38 22.20
N PHE A 39 9.59 0.93 21.01
CA PHE A 39 10.60 0.41 20.10
C PHE A 39 11.86 1.29 20.15
N THR A 40 12.95 0.72 20.64
CA THR A 40 14.26 1.40 20.77
C THR A 40 15.33 0.80 19.86
N GLY A 41 14.93 -0.09 18.96
CA GLY A 41 15.84 -0.80 18.06
C GLY A 41 16.27 0.05 16.86
N SER A 42 17.37 -0.36 16.23
CA SER A 42 17.89 0.23 15.00
C SER A 42 17.15 -0.28 13.77
N ILE A 43 16.92 0.61 12.80
CA ILE A 43 16.19 0.30 11.55
C ILE A 43 17.06 0.63 10.35
N LEU A 44 17.24 -0.35 9.45
CA LEU A 44 17.82 -0.15 8.12
C LEU A 44 16.75 -0.37 7.05
N VAL A 45 16.55 0.59 6.16
CA VAL A 45 15.71 0.45 4.97
C VAL A 45 16.62 0.37 3.74
N VAL A 46 16.54 -0.74 3.03
CA VAL A 46 17.32 -0.96 1.80
C VAL A 46 16.40 -0.78 0.60
N GLU A 47 16.60 0.29 -0.17
CA GLU A 47 15.83 0.59 -1.38
C GLU A 47 16.73 0.59 -2.62
N LYS A 48 16.37 -0.21 -3.60
CA LYS A 48 17.16 -0.36 -4.82
C LYS A 48 16.93 0.76 -5.84
N ASP A 49 15.78 1.42 -5.78
CA ASP A 49 15.40 2.54 -6.64
C ASP A 49 15.00 3.74 -5.78
N PRO A 50 15.97 4.52 -5.27
CA PRO A 50 15.70 5.66 -4.41
C PRO A 50 14.95 6.81 -5.11
N ALA A 51 14.82 6.76 -6.44
CA ALA A 51 13.94 7.64 -7.21
C ALA A 51 12.49 7.17 -7.21
N TYR A 52 12.24 5.90 -6.82
CA TYR A 52 10.93 5.26 -6.82
C TYR A 52 10.21 5.25 -8.17
N GLU A 53 10.98 5.40 -9.27
CA GLU A 53 10.45 5.49 -10.63
C GLU A 53 9.72 4.20 -11.07
N PHE A 54 10.22 3.03 -10.62
CA PHE A 54 9.70 1.72 -11.04
C PHE A 54 8.87 1.01 -9.96
N CYS A 55 8.52 1.70 -8.87
CA CYS A 55 7.71 1.09 -7.82
C CYS A 55 6.20 1.25 -8.08
N SER A 56 5.39 0.31 -7.56
CA SER A 56 3.93 0.39 -7.69
C SER A 56 3.34 1.62 -7.00
N THR A 57 3.99 2.16 -5.98
CA THR A 57 3.56 3.37 -5.26
C THR A 57 3.52 4.60 -6.16
N ALA A 58 4.52 4.77 -7.04
CA ALA A 58 4.56 5.90 -7.98
C ALA A 58 3.54 5.79 -9.13
N HIS A 59 3.03 4.58 -9.39
CA HIS A 59 2.11 4.30 -10.51
C HIS A 59 0.70 3.91 -10.05
N THR A 60 0.36 4.13 -8.77
CA THR A 60 -0.97 3.83 -8.23
C THR A 60 -1.96 4.95 -8.54
N ASN A 61 -3.23 4.58 -8.67
CA ASN A 61 -4.33 5.56 -8.70
C ASN A 61 -4.69 6.07 -7.30
N SER A 62 -4.00 5.62 -6.25
CA SER A 62 -4.18 6.06 -4.84
C SER A 62 -5.65 6.08 -4.39
N CYS A 63 -6.39 5.04 -4.74
CA CYS A 63 -7.79 4.92 -4.38
C CYS A 63 -7.96 4.02 -3.15
N VAL A 64 -8.91 4.37 -2.30
CA VAL A 64 -9.34 3.59 -1.14
C VAL A 64 -10.81 3.23 -1.26
N ARG A 65 -11.19 2.03 -0.82
CA ARG A 65 -12.57 1.54 -0.78
C ARG A 65 -12.80 0.67 0.43
N GLN A 66 -14.06 0.52 0.83
CA GLN A 66 -14.49 -0.35 1.93
C GLN A 66 -15.24 -1.61 1.44
N GLN A 67 -15.52 -1.70 0.14
CA GLN A 67 -16.28 -2.81 -0.47
C GLN A 67 -15.46 -4.09 -0.57
N PHE A 68 -15.10 -4.66 0.59
CA PHE A 68 -14.43 -5.95 0.71
C PHE A 68 -15.37 -7.03 1.28
N SER A 69 -14.98 -8.30 1.09
CA SER A 69 -15.70 -9.48 1.59
C SER A 69 -15.28 -9.87 3.02
N THR A 70 -14.19 -9.32 3.55
CA THR A 70 -13.64 -9.65 4.86
C THR A 70 -13.57 -8.43 5.76
N GLU A 71 -13.96 -8.57 7.01
CA GLU A 71 -13.97 -7.49 8.00
C GLU A 71 -12.60 -6.83 8.16
N ILE A 72 -11.53 -7.64 8.23
CA ILE A 72 -10.18 -7.08 8.41
C ILE A 72 -9.79 -6.08 7.32
N ASN A 73 -10.12 -6.37 6.05
CA ASN A 73 -9.83 -5.46 4.94
C ASN A 73 -10.67 -4.18 5.01
N ILE A 74 -11.91 -4.28 5.47
CA ILE A 74 -12.77 -3.10 5.69
C ILE A 74 -12.17 -2.23 6.79
N ARG A 75 -11.75 -2.83 7.92
CA ARG A 75 -11.14 -2.11 9.05
C ARG A 75 -9.81 -1.44 8.67
N ILE A 76 -8.96 -2.13 7.89
CA ILE A 76 -7.72 -1.53 7.35
C ILE A 76 -8.05 -0.31 6.49
N SER A 77 -9.07 -0.39 5.64
CA SER A 77 -9.49 0.75 4.83
C SER A 77 -10.04 1.90 5.66
N GLN A 78 -10.85 1.60 6.69
CA GLN A 78 -11.37 2.60 7.63
C GLN A 78 -10.23 3.30 8.38
N PHE A 79 -9.23 2.55 8.85
CA PHE A 79 -8.03 3.15 9.44
C PHE A 79 -7.28 4.04 8.45
N THR A 80 -7.10 3.59 7.20
CA THR A 80 -6.44 4.39 6.16
C THR A 80 -7.20 5.69 5.90
N ILE A 81 -8.52 5.64 5.86
CA ILE A 81 -9.38 6.82 5.67
C ILE A 81 -9.22 7.81 6.82
N ASP A 82 -9.25 7.31 8.05
CA ASP A 82 -9.05 8.13 9.25
C ASP A 82 -7.65 8.75 9.24
N PHE A 83 -6.62 7.96 8.92
CA PHE A 83 -5.25 8.43 8.78
C PHE A 83 -5.11 9.55 7.74
N VAL A 84 -5.73 9.39 6.56
CA VAL A 84 -5.72 10.42 5.51
C VAL A 84 -6.40 11.70 5.99
N LYS A 85 -7.57 11.60 6.60
CA LYS A 85 -8.34 12.76 7.05
C LYS A 85 -7.68 13.53 8.21
N ASN A 86 -6.94 12.81 9.06
CA ASN A 86 -6.25 13.36 10.22
C ASN A 86 -4.72 13.32 10.06
N PHE A 87 -4.23 13.35 8.81
CA PHE A 87 -2.83 13.11 8.48
C PHE A 87 -1.87 14.03 9.26
N ARG A 88 -2.18 15.32 9.35
CA ARG A 88 -1.35 16.26 10.09
C ARG A 88 -1.21 15.87 11.55
N ASP A 89 -2.30 15.48 12.20
CA ASP A 89 -2.30 15.11 13.63
C ASP A 89 -1.48 13.82 13.85
N TYR A 90 -1.66 12.83 13.00
CA TYR A 90 -0.84 11.60 13.02
C TYR A 90 0.65 11.89 12.86
N MET A 91 1.01 12.89 12.06
CA MET A 91 2.39 13.31 11.83
C MET A 91 2.92 14.32 12.88
N GLY A 92 2.24 14.48 14.02
CA GLY A 92 2.68 15.29 15.16
C GLY A 92 2.20 16.74 15.16
N GLY A 93 1.22 17.10 14.34
CA GLY A 93 0.50 18.39 14.39
C GLY A 93 1.29 19.61 13.87
N SER A 94 2.48 19.42 13.28
CA SER A 94 3.26 20.54 12.74
C SER A 94 2.51 21.22 11.57
N PRO A 95 2.50 22.57 11.50
CA PRO A 95 1.91 23.29 10.37
C PRO A 95 2.61 23.05 9.03
N ASP A 96 3.85 22.52 9.05
CA ASP A 96 4.57 22.14 7.84
C ASP A 96 4.00 20.86 7.20
N VAL A 97 3.27 20.04 7.97
CA VAL A 97 2.60 18.85 7.45
C VAL A 97 1.34 19.27 6.68
N PRO A 98 1.18 18.92 5.41
CA PRO A 98 0.00 19.28 4.65
C PRO A 98 -1.25 18.59 5.17
N ASP A 99 -2.41 19.21 4.99
CA ASP A 99 -3.68 18.51 5.06
C ASP A 99 -3.87 17.68 3.79
N LEU A 100 -4.42 16.48 3.97
CA LEU A 100 -4.79 15.63 2.85
C LEU A 100 -6.31 15.64 2.65
N THR A 101 -6.73 15.59 1.40
CA THR A 101 -8.14 15.50 1.05
C THR A 101 -8.44 14.12 0.47
N LEU A 102 -9.43 13.46 1.05
CA LEU A 102 -10.07 12.31 0.43
C LEU A 102 -11.20 12.80 -0.49
N GLN A 103 -11.03 12.62 -1.79
CA GLN A 103 -12.07 12.90 -2.77
C GLN A 103 -13.01 11.70 -2.86
N SER A 104 -14.13 11.76 -2.13
CA SER A 104 -15.11 10.68 -2.00
C SER A 104 -16.12 10.69 -3.15
N PHE A 105 -15.68 10.30 -4.34
CA PHE A 105 -16.59 10.10 -5.48
C PHE A 105 -17.18 8.69 -5.54
N GLY A 106 -16.67 7.78 -4.70
CA GLY A 106 -17.21 6.45 -4.51
C GLY A 106 -16.61 5.35 -5.36
N TYR A 107 -17.11 4.15 -5.10
CA TYR A 107 -16.85 2.95 -5.89
C TYR A 107 -18.15 2.27 -6.25
N LEU A 108 -18.24 1.85 -7.51
CA LEU A 108 -19.37 1.14 -8.07
C LEU A 108 -18.95 -0.23 -8.58
N TYR A 109 -19.67 -1.27 -8.16
CA TYR A 109 -19.57 -2.60 -8.75
C TYR A 109 -20.87 -2.93 -9.46
N LEU A 110 -20.76 -3.45 -10.68
CA LEU A 110 -21.86 -3.83 -11.53
C LEU A 110 -21.84 -5.35 -11.71
N ALA A 111 -22.93 -6.03 -11.34
CA ALA A 111 -23.09 -7.45 -11.56
C ALA A 111 -23.87 -7.70 -12.85
N ASP A 112 -23.29 -8.46 -13.76
CA ASP A 112 -23.86 -8.88 -15.04
C ASP A 112 -24.54 -10.25 -15.00
N ASN A 113 -24.55 -10.89 -13.80
CA ASN A 113 -25.16 -12.18 -13.58
C ASN A 113 -25.57 -12.37 -12.11
N ASP A 114 -26.50 -13.30 -11.87
CA ASP A 114 -27.08 -13.56 -10.54
C ASP A 114 -26.03 -14.05 -9.54
N SER A 115 -25.06 -14.87 -9.96
CA SER A 115 -24.02 -15.38 -9.06
C SER A 115 -23.19 -14.25 -8.46
N PHE A 116 -22.77 -13.29 -9.29
CA PHE A 116 -22.02 -12.12 -8.81
C PHE A 116 -22.91 -11.16 -8.01
N ALA A 117 -24.19 -11.03 -8.40
CA ALA A 117 -25.16 -10.23 -7.62
C ALA A 117 -25.32 -10.78 -6.20
N ASP A 118 -25.44 -12.09 -6.04
CA ASP A 118 -25.54 -12.73 -4.71
C ASP A 118 -24.25 -12.56 -3.90
N GLU A 119 -23.11 -12.63 -4.55
CA GLU A 119 -21.83 -12.33 -3.90
C GLU A 119 -21.78 -10.87 -3.40
N LEU A 120 -22.21 -9.89 -4.19
CA LEU A 120 -22.26 -8.48 -3.78
C LEU A 120 -23.21 -8.27 -2.60
N ARG A 121 -24.39 -8.92 -2.60
CA ARG A 121 -25.33 -8.90 -1.45
C ARG A 121 -24.70 -9.50 -0.18
N ALA A 122 -23.98 -10.61 -0.32
CA ALA A 122 -23.29 -11.25 0.81
C ALA A 122 -22.17 -10.35 1.36
N ARG A 123 -21.39 -9.72 0.50
CA ARG A 123 -20.34 -8.77 0.87
C ARG A 123 -20.93 -7.54 1.57
N GLN A 124 -22.01 -6.99 1.05
CA GLN A 124 -22.70 -5.82 1.63
C GLN A 124 -23.10 -6.06 3.10
N LYS A 125 -23.59 -7.24 3.45
CA LYS A 125 -23.91 -7.58 4.84
C LYS A 125 -22.71 -7.53 5.79
N VAL A 126 -21.50 -7.88 5.30
CA VAL A 126 -20.26 -7.74 6.07
C VAL A 126 -19.89 -6.26 6.22
N GLN A 127 -20.00 -5.52 5.14
CA GLN A 127 -19.70 -4.09 5.09
C GLN A 127 -20.62 -3.28 6.01
N GLU A 128 -21.93 -3.58 6.01
CA GLU A 128 -22.92 -2.97 6.91
C GLU A 128 -22.60 -3.20 8.39
N ARG A 129 -22.25 -4.43 8.78
CA ARG A 129 -21.80 -4.72 10.15
C ARG A 129 -20.55 -3.94 10.57
N CYS A 130 -19.71 -3.58 9.60
CA CYS A 130 -18.53 -2.76 9.82
C CYS A 130 -18.82 -1.25 9.77
N GLY A 131 -20.07 -0.85 9.49
CA GLY A 131 -20.44 0.57 9.37
C GLY A 131 -20.03 1.21 8.06
N ALA A 132 -19.76 0.42 7.01
CA ALA A 132 -19.55 0.95 5.66
C ALA A 132 -20.87 1.28 4.99
N GLY A 133 -20.96 2.42 4.29
CA GLY A 133 -22.17 2.97 3.72
C GLY A 133 -22.61 2.36 2.37
N THR A 134 -22.25 1.11 2.10
CA THR A 134 -22.56 0.43 0.83
C THR A 134 -24.04 0.19 0.63
N LYS A 135 -24.56 0.61 -0.51
CA LYS A 135 -25.96 0.41 -0.93
C LYS A 135 -26.02 -0.61 -2.07
N ILE A 136 -27.05 -1.45 -2.03
CA ILE A 136 -27.42 -2.31 -3.15
C ILE A 136 -28.56 -1.60 -3.89
N LEU A 137 -28.39 -1.43 -5.19
CA LEU A 137 -29.32 -0.72 -6.07
C LEU A 137 -29.70 -1.59 -7.27
N THR A 138 -30.90 -1.38 -7.81
CA THR A 138 -31.24 -1.87 -9.15
C THR A 138 -30.58 -1.02 -10.23
N PRO A 139 -30.47 -1.52 -11.46
CA PRO A 139 -29.99 -0.69 -12.60
C PRO A 139 -30.80 0.59 -12.80
N GLU A 140 -32.12 0.54 -12.62
CA GLU A 140 -33.02 1.68 -12.75
C GLU A 140 -32.76 2.74 -11.68
N GLU A 141 -32.52 2.33 -10.43
CA GLU A 141 -32.19 3.24 -9.35
C GLU A 141 -30.82 3.90 -9.58
N LEU A 142 -29.83 3.13 -10.04
CA LEU A 142 -28.53 3.71 -10.37
C LEU A 142 -28.61 4.68 -11.54
N LYS A 143 -29.40 4.37 -12.57
CA LYS A 143 -29.55 5.19 -13.77
C LYS A 143 -30.18 6.56 -13.50
N ALA A 144 -30.95 6.69 -12.43
CA ALA A 144 -31.56 7.97 -12.03
C ALA A 144 -30.48 9.00 -11.66
N ASP A 145 -29.40 8.57 -11.00
CA ASP A 145 -28.30 9.43 -10.54
C ASP A 145 -27.11 9.43 -11.51
N TYR A 146 -26.93 8.34 -12.27
CA TYR A 146 -25.79 8.12 -13.17
C TYR A 146 -26.25 7.70 -14.57
N GLY A 147 -27.02 8.57 -15.23
CA GLY A 147 -27.66 8.31 -16.52
C GLY A 147 -26.73 8.00 -17.70
N PHE A 148 -25.43 8.28 -17.57
CA PHE A 148 -24.42 8.03 -18.59
C PHE A 148 -23.94 6.57 -18.67
N TYR A 149 -24.23 5.73 -17.68
CA TYR A 149 -23.86 4.30 -17.75
C TYR A 149 -24.82 3.54 -18.68
N ASN A 150 -24.24 2.65 -19.50
CA ASN A 150 -25.02 1.59 -20.13
C ASN A 150 -25.16 0.43 -19.13
N LEU A 151 -26.40 0.12 -18.75
CA LEU A 151 -26.74 -0.88 -17.74
C LEU A 151 -27.62 -2.01 -18.32
N ASP A 152 -27.68 -2.17 -19.64
CA ASP A 152 -28.61 -3.10 -20.32
C ASP A 152 -28.35 -4.58 -19.94
N ASP A 153 -27.11 -4.92 -19.59
CA ASP A 153 -26.67 -6.26 -19.18
C ASP A 153 -26.44 -6.39 -17.66
N ILE A 154 -26.81 -5.37 -16.88
CA ILE A 154 -26.58 -5.34 -15.44
C ILE A 154 -27.84 -5.78 -14.68
N VAL A 155 -27.64 -6.67 -13.70
CA VAL A 155 -28.74 -7.19 -12.86
C VAL A 155 -28.71 -6.60 -11.44
N LEU A 156 -27.56 -6.06 -10.99
CA LEU A 156 -27.43 -5.46 -9.67
C LEU A 156 -26.23 -4.52 -9.60
N CYS A 157 -26.41 -3.45 -8.81
CA CYS A 157 -25.35 -2.46 -8.56
C CYS A 157 -25.02 -2.39 -7.08
N SER A 158 -23.74 -2.28 -6.75
CA SER A 158 -23.26 -2.06 -5.38
C SER A 158 -22.46 -0.75 -5.37
N LEU A 159 -23.01 0.26 -4.71
CA LEU A 159 -22.46 1.62 -4.68
C LEU A 159 -22.15 2.04 -3.23
N ASN A 160 -20.99 2.61 -3.04
CA ASN A 160 -20.66 3.36 -1.83
C ASN A 160 -19.96 4.67 -2.21
N THR A 161 -20.55 5.78 -1.84
CA THR A 161 -20.00 7.13 -2.06
C THR A 161 -19.40 7.74 -0.81
N GLU A 162 -19.47 7.02 0.33
CA GLU A 162 -18.97 7.52 1.61
C GLU A 162 -17.57 6.97 1.90
N ASN A 163 -16.61 7.85 2.02
CA ASN A 163 -15.25 7.46 2.38
C ASN A 163 -14.59 6.47 1.39
N GLU A 164 -14.97 6.57 0.13
CA GLU A 164 -14.37 5.81 -0.97
C GLU A 164 -13.99 6.75 -2.11
N GLY A 165 -12.79 6.61 -2.65
CA GLY A 165 -12.32 7.46 -3.72
C GLY A 165 -10.81 7.63 -3.74
N TYR A 166 -10.34 8.82 -4.09
CA TYR A 166 -8.93 9.14 -4.33
C TYR A 166 -8.34 9.99 -3.21
N PHE A 167 -7.07 9.77 -2.90
CA PHE A 167 -6.24 10.63 -2.05
C PHE A 167 -4.80 10.70 -2.58
N GLU A 168 -4.05 11.71 -2.13
CA GLU A 168 -2.66 11.91 -2.55
C GLU A 168 -1.70 11.02 -1.72
N GLY A 169 -1.48 9.80 -2.21
CA GLY A 169 -0.67 8.78 -1.52
C GLY A 169 0.83 9.07 -1.52
N SER A 170 1.36 9.78 -2.53
CA SER A 170 2.78 10.12 -2.60
C SER A 170 3.21 11.05 -1.47
N THR A 171 2.35 11.96 -1.06
CA THR A 171 2.59 12.84 0.11
C THR A 171 2.76 12.02 1.39
N ILE A 172 1.86 11.05 1.63
CA ILE A 172 1.95 10.17 2.83
C ILE A 172 3.29 9.44 2.85
N PHE A 173 3.62 8.78 1.76
CA PHE A 173 4.85 8.01 1.61
C PHE A 173 6.09 8.88 1.88
N GLU A 174 6.15 10.08 1.29
CA GLU A 174 7.29 10.97 1.43
C GLU A 174 7.45 11.47 2.87
N TRP A 175 6.35 11.80 3.54
CA TRP A 175 6.36 12.23 4.93
C TRP A 175 6.75 11.09 5.88
N TRP A 176 6.27 9.87 5.68
CA TRP A 176 6.70 8.72 6.47
C TRP A 176 8.21 8.49 6.34
N ARG A 177 8.72 8.47 5.11
CA ARG A 177 10.15 8.30 4.84
C ARG A 177 11.00 9.36 5.53
N ARG A 178 10.64 10.62 5.37
CA ARG A 178 11.36 11.76 5.98
C ARG A 178 11.28 11.72 7.51
N SER A 179 10.13 11.41 8.06
CA SER A 179 9.91 11.37 9.50
C SER A 179 10.67 10.21 10.14
N ALA A 180 10.60 9.00 9.56
CA ALA A 180 11.37 7.85 10.03
C ALA A 180 12.88 8.12 9.99
N GLY A 181 13.39 8.76 8.92
CA GLY A 181 14.79 9.17 8.84
C GLY A 181 15.18 10.16 9.93
N LYS A 182 14.35 11.17 10.24
CA LYS A 182 14.59 12.10 11.35
C LYS A 182 14.56 11.41 12.72
N GLN A 183 13.86 10.30 12.85
CA GLN A 183 13.74 9.49 14.06
C GLN A 183 14.82 8.39 14.15
N GLY A 184 15.81 8.38 13.24
CA GLY A 184 16.96 7.50 13.28
C GLY A 184 16.88 6.24 12.41
N ALA A 185 15.84 6.07 11.59
CA ALA A 185 15.84 5.01 10.58
C ALA A 185 16.82 5.36 9.46
N GLU A 186 17.77 4.48 9.17
CA GLU A 186 18.71 4.65 8.07
C GLU A 186 18.11 4.17 6.75
N TYR A 187 18.21 4.98 5.70
CA TYR A 187 17.78 4.64 4.33
C TYR A 187 18.99 4.62 3.41
N ILE A 188 19.23 3.50 2.75
CA ILE A 188 20.33 3.35 1.79
C ILE A 188 19.83 2.98 0.40
N ALA A 189 20.53 3.52 -0.60
CA ALA A 189 20.39 3.10 -1.99
C ALA A 189 21.21 1.82 -2.21
N ASN A 190 20.59 0.66 -2.11
CA ASN A 190 21.24 -0.63 -2.31
C ASN A 190 20.21 -1.73 -2.61
N GLU A 191 20.66 -2.93 -2.94
CA GLU A 191 19.79 -4.09 -3.17
C GLU A 191 20.23 -5.24 -2.27
N VAL A 192 19.28 -5.90 -1.59
CA VAL A 192 19.52 -7.17 -0.91
C VAL A 192 19.52 -8.27 -1.96
N ILE A 193 20.63 -9.00 -2.07
CA ILE A 193 20.84 -10.05 -3.07
C ILE A 193 20.79 -11.46 -2.51
N SER A 194 20.98 -11.64 -1.19
CA SER A 194 20.86 -12.94 -0.53
C SER A 194 20.58 -12.80 0.96
N MET A 195 20.18 -13.90 1.59
CA MET A 195 19.94 -14.04 3.04
C MET A 195 20.60 -15.30 3.55
N THR A 196 21.18 -15.25 4.75
CA THR A 196 21.74 -16.41 5.45
C THR A 196 20.85 -16.77 6.63
N LYS A 197 20.52 -18.06 6.74
CA LYS A 197 19.75 -18.61 7.85
C LYS A 197 20.67 -19.05 8.99
N SER A 198 20.12 -19.06 10.20
CA SER A 198 20.70 -19.73 11.37
C SER A 198 20.94 -21.22 11.10
N ALA A 199 21.86 -21.83 11.86
CA ALA A 199 22.20 -23.25 11.71
C ALA A 199 20.97 -24.18 11.82
N ASN A 200 19.96 -23.80 12.61
CA ASN A 200 18.70 -24.56 12.73
C ASN A 200 17.63 -24.17 11.67
N GLY A 201 17.96 -23.25 10.76
CA GLY A 201 17.08 -22.77 9.69
C GLY A 201 15.85 -21.95 10.13
N GLN A 202 15.72 -21.63 11.40
CA GLN A 202 14.53 -21.01 11.99
C GLN A 202 14.53 -19.47 11.91
N LYS A 203 15.67 -18.85 11.62
CA LYS A 203 15.86 -17.40 11.66
C LYS A 203 16.74 -16.95 10.48
N ILE A 204 16.49 -15.75 9.95
CA ILE A 204 17.45 -15.06 9.09
C ILE A 204 18.45 -14.34 10.01
N GLU A 205 19.74 -14.61 9.84
CA GLU A 205 20.81 -13.99 10.63
C GLU A 205 21.43 -12.80 9.93
N THR A 206 21.58 -12.90 8.60
CA THR A 206 22.18 -11.82 7.81
C THR A 206 21.49 -11.60 6.48
N VAL A 207 21.60 -10.39 5.97
CA VAL A 207 21.32 -10.06 4.56
C VAL A 207 22.63 -9.62 3.90
N THR A 208 22.82 -9.96 2.62
CA THR A 208 23.97 -9.51 1.82
C THR A 208 23.48 -8.47 0.81
N LEU A 209 24.17 -7.33 0.75
CA LEU A 209 23.89 -6.24 -0.18
C LEU A 209 24.64 -6.40 -1.50
N ALA A 210 24.16 -5.74 -2.55
CA ALA A 210 24.82 -5.74 -3.86
C ALA A 210 26.24 -5.16 -3.83
N THR A 211 26.57 -4.32 -2.86
CA THR A 211 27.93 -3.82 -2.58
C THR A 211 28.85 -4.88 -1.98
N GLY A 212 28.33 -6.02 -1.54
CA GLY A 212 29.06 -7.07 -0.85
C GLY A 212 29.00 -6.97 0.68
N ASP A 213 28.41 -5.90 1.23
CA ASP A 213 28.25 -5.76 2.67
C ASP A 213 27.33 -6.86 3.22
N VAL A 214 27.72 -7.44 4.36
CA VAL A 214 26.96 -8.44 5.09
C VAL A 214 26.44 -7.79 6.39
N ILE A 215 25.11 -7.71 6.52
CA ILE A 215 24.44 -7.03 7.61
C ILE A 215 23.74 -8.04 8.50
N SER A 216 24.09 -8.09 9.77
CA SER A 216 23.37 -8.88 10.79
C SER A 216 22.03 -8.24 11.08
N CYS A 217 21.00 -9.07 11.27
CA CYS A 217 19.64 -8.56 11.49
C CYS A 217 18.88 -9.36 12.57
N GLY A 218 18.13 -8.63 13.40
CA GLY A 218 17.19 -9.21 14.35
C GLY A 218 15.94 -9.73 13.63
N THR A 219 15.36 -8.89 12.77
CA THR A 219 14.16 -9.17 11.97
C THR A 219 14.35 -8.65 10.55
N VAL A 220 13.90 -9.41 9.57
CA VAL A 220 13.83 -8.96 8.16
C VAL A 220 12.37 -8.76 7.76
N ILE A 221 12.07 -7.61 7.19
CA ILE A 221 10.73 -7.29 6.67
C ILE A 221 10.80 -7.20 5.16
N ASN A 222 10.00 -8.05 4.49
CA ASN A 222 9.86 -8.06 3.04
C ASN A 222 8.77 -7.08 2.61
N ALA A 223 9.16 -5.88 2.17
CA ALA A 223 8.28 -4.83 1.66
C ALA A 223 8.50 -4.58 0.15
N THR A 224 8.96 -5.59 -0.60
CA THR A 224 9.40 -5.46 -1.99
C THR A 224 8.26 -5.46 -3.04
N GLY A 225 7.00 -5.34 -2.58
CA GLY A 225 5.83 -5.22 -3.46
C GLY A 225 5.72 -6.38 -4.45
N PRO A 226 5.68 -6.13 -5.78
CA PRO A 226 5.55 -7.18 -6.79
C PRO A 226 6.69 -8.21 -6.79
N ARG A 227 7.82 -7.89 -6.16
CA ARG A 227 9.00 -8.77 -6.06
C ARG A 227 9.04 -9.58 -4.77
N ALA A 228 7.99 -9.51 -3.94
CA ALA A 228 7.94 -10.16 -2.64
C ALA A 228 8.24 -11.67 -2.70
N ALA A 229 7.77 -12.39 -3.75
CA ALA A 229 8.08 -13.79 -3.92
C ALA A 229 9.58 -14.06 -4.19
N LEU A 230 10.25 -13.19 -4.94
CA LEU A 230 11.71 -13.32 -5.19
C LEU A 230 12.49 -13.12 -3.88
N THR A 231 12.12 -12.11 -3.11
CA THR A 231 12.74 -11.84 -1.81
C THR A 231 12.47 -12.96 -0.80
N ALA A 232 11.25 -13.48 -0.75
CA ALA A 232 10.89 -14.60 0.13
C ALA A 232 11.70 -15.88 -0.19
N ARG A 233 11.98 -16.16 -1.48
CA ARG A 233 12.81 -17.29 -1.90
C ARG A 233 14.25 -17.19 -1.40
N MET A 234 14.81 -15.99 -1.19
CA MET A 234 16.13 -15.84 -0.55
C MET A 234 16.13 -16.41 0.87
N ALA A 235 14.98 -16.37 1.55
CA ALA A 235 14.76 -17.00 2.85
C ALA A 235 14.29 -18.47 2.75
N GLY A 236 14.21 -19.04 1.53
CA GLY A 236 13.69 -20.40 1.27
C GLY A 236 12.19 -20.54 1.54
N ILE A 237 11.43 -19.46 1.39
CA ILE A 237 9.98 -19.41 1.59
C ILE A 237 9.31 -19.15 0.23
N ASP A 238 8.42 -20.02 -0.19
CA ASP A 238 7.57 -19.80 -1.34
C ASP A 238 6.25 -19.16 -0.91
N ILE A 239 5.91 -18.02 -1.52
CA ILE A 239 4.64 -17.33 -1.30
C ILE A 239 3.89 -17.19 -2.64
N PRO A 240 2.54 -17.28 -2.65
CA PRO A 240 1.74 -17.25 -3.86
C PRO A 240 1.53 -15.81 -4.35
N VAL A 241 2.61 -15.08 -4.59
CA VAL A 241 2.59 -13.70 -5.09
C VAL A 241 3.19 -13.67 -6.48
N GLU A 242 2.40 -13.26 -7.46
CA GLU A 242 2.83 -13.06 -8.85
C GLU A 242 2.66 -11.60 -9.26
N PRO A 243 3.67 -10.97 -9.88
CA PRO A 243 3.53 -9.62 -10.41
C PRO A 243 2.52 -9.62 -11.57
N ARG A 244 1.57 -8.68 -11.52
CA ARG A 244 0.58 -8.48 -12.58
C ARG A 244 0.72 -7.09 -13.15
N LYS A 245 1.05 -6.98 -14.44
CA LYS A 245 1.07 -5.70 -15.13
C LYS A 245 -0.36 -5.20 -15.35
N ARG A 246 -0.61 -3.94 -14.99
CA ARG A 246 -1.86 -3.22 -15.22
C ARG A 246 -1.55 -1.96 -16.03
N TYR A 247 -2.55 -1.49 -16.76
CA TYR A 247 -2.46 -0.27 -17.54
C TYR A 247 -3.58 0.67 -17.09
N THR A 248 -3.25 1.94 -16.97
CA THR A 248 -4.22 3.02 -16.83
C THR A 248 -4.27 3.76 -18.16
N PHE A 249 -5.46 3.95 -18.70
CA PHE A 249 -5.69 4.70 -19.93
C PHE A 249 -6.33 6.03 -19.56
N ILE A 250 -5.76 7.12 -20.06
CA ILE A 250 -6.28 8.47 -19.89
C ILE A 250 -6.75 8.94 -21.25
N PHE A 251 -8.01 9.35 -21.32
CA PHE A 251 -8.62 9.87 -22.56
C PHE A 251 -9.52 11.04 -22.23
N ALA A 252 -9.71 11.93 -23.21
CA ALA A 252 -10.69 12.98 -23.13
C ALA A 252 -12.06 12.43 -23.54
N ALA A 253 -13.06 12.59 -22.69
CA ALA A 253 -14.43 12.29 -23.07
C ALA A 253 -14.93 13.30 -24.11
N GLU A 254 -15.72 12.84 -25.11
CA GLU A 254 -16.31 13.71 -26.13
C GLU A 254 -17.32 14.69 -25.49
N ARG A 255 -18.00 14.24 -24.43
CA ARG A 255 -18.92 15.05 -23.64
C ARG A 255 -18.50 14.99 -22.18
N PRO A 256 -18.65 16.10 -21.42
CA PRO A 256 -18.50 16.04 -19.96
C PRO A 256 -19.43 14.97 -19.39
N LEU A 257 -18.99 14.31 -18.33
CA LEU A 257 -19.82 13.46 -17.48
C LEU A 257 -20.50 14.39 -16.48
N ASP A 258 -21.83 14.39 -16.46
CA ASP A 258 -22.64 15.18 -15.54
C ASP A 258 -22.69 14.54 -14.16
#